data_66985cc03f57a8ba755c1cbb1a759f6b
#
_entry.id   66985cc03f57a8ba755c1cbb1a759f6b
#
_cell.length_a   1.000
_cell.length_b   1.000
_cell.length_c   1.000
_cell.angle_alpha   90.00
_cell.angle_beta   90.00
_cell.angle_gamma   90.00
#
_symmetry.space_group_name_H-M   'P 1'
#
loop_
_entity.id
_entity.type
_entity.pdbx_description
1 polymer ?
#
loop_
_entity_poly.entity_id
_entity_poly.type
_entity_poly.pdbx_seq_one_letter_code
_entity_poly.pdbx_strand_id
1 'polypeptide(L)'
;MIRFINVSKIYHPDIKALNQVNLHIKPGEFASVVGQSGTGKTTMIKALIGEEKATLGKIIVGGWDITNIGQSEVPFLRRQIGVIFQDFKLLPKKNLLENVSFALQVCGQTPKKINNIVPQVLKIVGLEDKMRRYPVEVSGGEQQRAAIARALVHRPKILLADEPTGNLDSINADEIIELLLKINKFGTTVVLVTHNREIVNKLKKRVITIENGRIVSDQAVGKYVL
;
A
#
# COMPACT_ATOMS: atom_id res chain seq x y z
N MET A 1 11.88 -8.78 2.92
CA MET A 1 10.58 -8.42 3.52
C MET A 1 9.44 -9.10 2.76
N ILE A 2 9.37 -8.95 1.45
CA ILE A 2 8.36 -9.60 0.58
C ILE A 2 9.10 -10.53 -0.39
N ARG A 3 8.62 -11.78 -0.56
CA ARG A 3 9.16 -12.71 -1.57
C ARG A 3 8.01 -13.38 -2.32
N PHE A 4 8.07 -13.34 -3.63
CA PHE A 4 7.32 -14.18 -4.55
C PHE A 4 8.31 -15.19 -5.15
N ILE A 5 7.98 -16.47 -5.08
CA ILE A 5 8.81 -17.56 -5.58
C ILE A 5 7.96 -18.35 -6.58
N ASN A 6 8.21 -18.13 -7.85
CA ASN A 6 7.52 -18.76 -8.99
C ASN A 6 5.98 -18.67 -8.88
N VAL A 7 5.46 -17.48 -8.48
CA VAL A 7 4.05 -17.29 -8.17
C VAL A 7 3.23 -17.11 -9.44
N SER A 8 2.16 -17.90 -9.55
CA SER A 8 1.13 -17.72 -10.58
C SER A 8 -0.25 -17.57 -9.94
N LYS A 9 -1.07 -16.68 -10.50
CA LYS A 9 -2.49 -16.55 -10.18
C LYS A 9 -3.29 -16.64 -11.46
N ILE A 10 -4.16 -17.63 -11.52
CA ILE A 10 -5.02 -17.89 -12.66
C ILE A 10 -6.47 -17.71 -12.21
N TYR A 11 -7.20 -16.83 -12.86
CA TYR A 11 -8.65 -16.70 -12.72
C TYR A 11 -9.33 -17.53 -13.80
N HIS A 12 -10.46 -18.14 -13.44
CA HIS A 12 -11.24 -18.96 -14.38
C HIS A 12 -11.83 -18.08 -15.53
N PRO A 13 -11.86 -18.54 -16.81
CA PRO A 13 -11.43 -19.88 -17.22
C PRO A 13 -9.90 -20.04 -17.37
N ASP A 14 -9.10 -19.02 -17.79
CA ASP A 14 -7.67 -19.15 -18.05
C ASP A 14 -6.88 -17.83 -17.97
N ILE A 15 -7.40 -16.83 -17.27
CA ILE A 15 -6.77 -15.51 -17.18
C ILE A 15 -5.58 -15.57 -16.22
N LYS A 16 -4.36 -15.57 -16.75
CA LYS A 16 -3.12 -15.54 -15.97
C LYS A 16 -2.80 -14.12 -15.50
N ALA A 17 -3.35 -13.71 -14.37
CA ALA A 17 -3.10 -12.39 -13.80
C ALA A 17 -1.67 -12.24 -13.23
N LEU A 18 -1.09 -13.33 -12.68
CA LEU A 18 0.33 -13.45 -12.37
C LEU A 18 0.84 -14.74 -13.02
N ASN A 19 2.05 -14.70 -13.60
CA ASN A 19 2.62 -15.79 -14.36
C ASN A 19 4.11 -15.97 -14.02
N GLN A 20 4.40 -16.93 -13.14
CA GLN A 20 5.74 -17.29 -12.68
C GLN A 20 6.54 -16.09 -12.13
N VAL A 21 5.88 -15.24 -11.35
CA VAL A 21 6.49 -14.06 -10.74
C VAL A 21 7.53 -14.46 -9.71
N ASN A 22 8.76 -13.97 -9.89
CA ASN A 22 9.84 -14.05 -8.92
C ASN A 22 10.22 -12.63 -8.50
N LEU A 23 10.08 -12.30 -7.22
CA LEU A 23 10.33 -10.97 -6.69
C LEU A 23 10.83 -11.04 -5.26
N HIS A 24 11.84 -10.24 -4.94
CA HIS A 24 12.29 -10.05 -3.57
C HIS A 24 12.43 -8.56 -3.26
N ILE A 25 11.60 -8.04 -2.36
CA ILE A 25 11.70 -6.68 -1.80
C ILE A 25 12.31 -6.80 -0.39
N LYS A 26 13.41 -6.09 -0.16
CA LYS A 26 14.15 -6.12 1.11
C LYS A 26 13.43 -5.28 2.20
N PRO A 27 13.72 -5.52 3.50
CA PRO A 27 13.27 -4.61 4.56
C PRO A 27 13.75 -3.18 4.33
N GLY A 28 12.87 -2.19 4.57
CA GLY A 28 13.17 -0.77 4.40
C GLY A 28 13.34 -0.30 2.97
N GLU A 29 13.12 -1.15 1.98
CA GLU A 29 13.23 -0.79 0.57
C GLU A 29 12.01 0.03 0.10
N PHE A 30 12.24 0.98 -0.82
CA PHE A 30 11.21 1.63 -1.60
C PHE A 30 11.24 1.06 -3.01
N ALA A 31 10.17 0.41 -3.44
CA ALA A 31 10.06 -0.16 -4.77
C ALA A 31 8.79 0.33 -5.47
N SER A 32 8.92 0.80 -6.71
CA SER A 32 7.80 1.13 -7.59
C SER A 32 7.47 -0.06 -8.48
N VAL A 33 6.21 -0.48 -8.49
CA VAL A 33 5.70 -1.52 -9.38
C VAL A 33 4.87 -0.83 -10.46
N VAL A 34 5.30 -0.95 -11.70
CA VAL A 34 4.73 -0.24 -12.84
C VAL A 34 4.23 -1.21 -13.91
N GLY A 35 3.36 -0.71 -14.78
CA GLY A 35 2.80 -1.48 -15.90
C GLY A 35 1.45 -0.91 -16.31
N GLN A 36 0.95 -1.29 -17.48
CA GLN A 36 -0.37 -0.88 -17.98
C GLN A 36 -1.51 -1.40 -17.08
N SER A 37 -2.72 -0.87 -17.26
CA SER A 37 -3.89 -1.41 -16.55
C SER A 37 -4.10 -2.87 -16.92
N GLY A 38 -4.53 -3.69 -15.94
CA GLY A 38 -4.78 -5.12 -16.16
C GLY A 38 -3.54 -6.04 -16.16
N THR A 39 -2.33 -5.53 -15.97
CA THR A 39 -1.10 -6.35 -16.01
C THR A 39 -0.83 -7.20 -14.77
N GLY A 40 -1.73 -7.18 -13.75
CA GLY A 40 -1.60 -8.02 -12.54
C GLY A 40 -1.16 -7.28 -11.28
N LYS A 41 -0.91 -5.96 -11.33
CA LYS A 41 -0.47 -5.16 -10.17
C LYS A 41 -1.41 -5.23 -8.98
N THR A 42 -2.70 -5.01 -9.19
CA THR A 42 -3.72 -5.11 -8.14
C THR A 42 -3.87 -6.54 -7.62
N THR A 43 -3.73 -7.56 -8.49
CA THR A 43 -3.71 -8.98 -8.07
C THR A 43 -2.52 -9.26 -7.16
N MET A 44 -1.36 -8.68 -7.42
CA MET A 44 -0.19 -8.79 -6.56
C MET A 44 -0.45 -8.18 -5.17
N ILE A 45 -1.08 -7.00 -5.09
CA ILE A 45 -1.48 -6.39 -3.81
C ILE A 45 -2.48 -7.28 -3.07
N LYS A 46 -3.53 -7.76 -3.75
CA LYS A 46 -4.53 -8.65 -3.16
C LYS A 46 -3.91 -9.93 -2.60
N ALA A 47 -2.93 -10.49 -3.30
CA ALA A 47 -2.20 -11.65 -2.82
C ALA A 47 -1.38 -11.34 -1.55
N LEU A 48 -0.73 -10.16 -1.48
CA LEU A 48 0.05 -9.73 -0.31
C LEU A 48 -0.80 -9.50 0.95
N ILE A 49 -2.05 -9.06 0.80
CA ILE A 49 -2.97 -8.83 1.94
C ILE A 49 -3.86 -10.05 2.27
N GLY A 50 -3.61 -11.18 1.61
CA GLY A 50 -4.39 -12.41 1.82
C GLY A 50 -5.85 -12.32 1.37
N GLU A 51 -6.16 -11.44 0.40
CA GLU A 51 -7.48 -11.37 -0.25
C GLU A 51 -7.60 -12.41 -1.37
N GLU A 52 -6.48 -12.65 -2.07
CA GLU A 52 -6.36 -13.66 -3.11
C GLU A 52 -5.24 -14.65 -2.80
N LYS A 53 -5.50 -15.94 -3.02
CA LYS A 53 -4.47 -16.97 -2.88
C LYS A 53 -3.75 -17.18 -4.22
N ALA A 54 -2.47 -17.48 -4.17
CA ALA A 54 -1.73 -17.94 -5.33
C ALA A 54 -2.31 -19.28 -5.84
N THR A 55 -2.31 -19.48 -7.16
CA THR A 55 -2.64 -20.78 -7.76
C THR A 55 -1.45 -21.70 -7.70
N LEU A 56 -0.23 -21.17 -7.94
CA LEU A 56 1.04 -21.89 -7.88
C LEU A 56 2.11 -20.98 -7.25
N GLY A 57 3.17 -21.60 -6.74
CA GLY A 57 4.32 -20.91 -6.16
C GLY A 57 4.14 -20.59 -4.69
N LYS A 58 5.00 -19.70 -4.17
CA LYS A 58 5.08 -19.37 -2.74
C LYS A 58 5.18 -17.87 -2.51
N ILE A 59 4.42 -17.37 -1.51
CA ILE A 59 4.45 -15.96 -1.10
C ILE A 59 4.88 -15.88 0.36
N ILE A 60 5.93 -15.08 0.64
CA ILE A 60 6.44 -14.87 1.99
C ILE A 60 6.38 -13.37 2.30
N VAL A 61 5.77 -13.01 3.43
CA VAL A 61 5.66 -11.63 3.93
C VAL A 61 6.19 -11.57 5.36
N GLY A 62 7.22 -10.74 5.59
CA GLY A 62 7.82 -10.59 6.91
C GLY A 62 8.45 -11.85 7.49
N GLY A 63 8.80 -12.82 6.65
CA GLY A 63 9.28 -14.16 7.05
C GLY A 63 8.17 -15.20 7.19
N TRP A 64 6.90 -14.79 7.13
CA TRP A 64 5.75 -15.66 7.22
C TRP A 64 5.30 -16.14 5.83
N ASP A 65 5.14 -17.45 5.67
CA ASP A 65 4.58 -18.05 4.47
C ASP A 65 3.06 -17.86 4.46
N ILE A 66 2.57 -17.02 3.56
CA ILE A 66 1.16 -16.70 3.42
C ILE A 66 0.48 -17.39 2.23
N THR A 67 1.17 -18.31 1.56
CA THR A 67 0.69 -18.96 0.32
C THR A 67 -0.71 -19.55 0.48
N ASN A 68 -0.94 -20.26 1.58
CA ASN A 68 -2.21 -20.89 1.92
C ASN A 68 -2.80 -20.36 3.23
N ILE A 69 -2.57 -19.09 3.54
CA ILE A 69 -3.00 -18.47 4.79
C ILE A 69 -4.48 -18.77 5.09
N GLY A 70 -4.76 -19.16 6.33
CA GLY A 70 -6.12 -19.43 6.82
C GLY A 70 -6.89 -18.13 7.06
N GLN A 71 -8.21 -18.16 6.92
CA GLN A 71 -9.08 -17.00 7.15
C GLN A 71 -8.89 -16.36 8.55
N SER A 72 -8.66 -17.18 9.56
CA SER A 72 -8.39 -16.73 10.94
C SER A 72 -7.05 -16.03 11.10
N GLU A 73 -6.10 -16.25 10.20
CA GLU A 73 -4.75 -15.69 10.25
C GLU A 73 -4.64 -14.37 9.46
N VAL A 74 -5.51 -14.15 8.46
CA VAL A 74 -5.53 -12.94 7.62
C VAL A 74 -5.54 -11.64 8.45
N PRO A 75 -6.30 -11.50 9.56
CA PRO A 75 -6.25 -10.30 10.39
C PRO A 75 -4.85 -10.02 10.98
N PHE A 76 -4.10 -11.05 11.34
CA PHE A 76 -2.73 -10.89 11.87
C PHE A 76 -1.75 -10.47 10.78
N LEU A 77 -1.89 -11.01 9.57
CA LEU A 77 -1.13 -10.56 8.40
C LEU A 77 -1.40 -9.07 8.13
N ARG A 78 -2.66 -8.67 8.04
CA ARG A 78 -3.08 -7.29 7.74
C ARG A 78 -2.63 -6.28 8.79
N ARG A 79 -2.41 -6.68 10.04
CA ARG A 79 -1.80 -5.81 11.08
C ARG A 79 -0.33 -5.48 10.80
N GLN A 80 0.37 -6.24 9.97
CA GLN A 80 1.75 -5.96 9.58
C GLN A 80 1.85 -5.10 8.31
N ILE A 81 0.72 -4.86 7.63
CA ILE A 81 0.64 -4.19 6.34
C ILE A 81 -0.31 -3.01 6.44
N GLY A 82 0.15 -1.82 6.07
CA GLY A 82 -0.71 -0.67 5.78
C GLY A 82 -1.07 -0.68 4.30
N VAL A 83 -2.31 -0.38 3.96
CA VAL A 83 -2.74 -0.29 2.56
C VAL A 83 -3.37 1.08 2.30
N ILE A 84 -2.90 1.73 1.24
CA ILE A 84 -3.44 2.98 0.72
C ILE A 84 -4.05 2.67 -0.64
N PHE A 85 -5.31 3.01 -0.82
CA PHE A 85 -6.07 2.80 -2.05
C PHE A 85 -6.26 4.11 -2.82
N GLN A 86 -6.46 4.02 -4.12
CA GLN A 86 -6.73 5.15 -5.00
C GLN A 86 -8.00 5.93 -4.61
N ASP A 87 -9.04 5.24 -4.17
CA ASP A 87 -10.35 5.80 -3.79
C ASP A 87 -10.49 6.05 -2.28
N PHE A 88 -9.37 6.25 -1.59
CA PHE A 88 -9.22 6.57 -0.17
C PHE A 88 -9.84 5.54 0.79
N LYS A 89 -10.98 4.93 0.47
CA LYS A 89 -11.74 3.97 1.30
C LYS A 89 -11.99 4.51 2.73
N LEU A 90 -12.19 5.81 2.87
CA LEU A 90 -12.59 6.39 4.16
C LEU A 90 -14.04 6.03 4.48
N LEU A 91 -14.32 5.87 5.77
CA LEU A 91 -15.67 5.62 6.28
C LEU A 91 -16.46 6.94 6.25
N PRO A 92 -17.49 7.10 5.40
CA PRO A 92 -18.11 8.40 5.14
C PRO A 92 -18.89 8.95 6.34
N LYS A 93 -19.39 8.07 7.22
CA LYS A 93 -20.13 8.42 8.43
C LYS A 93 -19.24 8.63 9.66
N LYS A 94 -17.93 8.65 9.49
CA LYS A 94 -16.93 8.87 10.54
C LYS A 94 -16.05 10.06 10.16
N ASN A 95 -15.75 10.93 11.14
CA ASN A 95 -14.79 12.01 10.93
C ASN A 95 -13.34 11.45 10.75
N LEU A 96 -12.37 12.32 10.44
CA LEU A 96 -11.00 11.88 10.17
C LEU A 96 -10.34 11.22 11.39
N LEU A 97 -10.57 11.76 12.59
CA LEU A 97 -10.06 11.15 13.83
C LEU A 97 -10.63 9.75 14.05
N GLU A 98 -11.93 9.58 13.85
CA GLU A 98 -12.59 8.28 13.98
C GLU A 98 -12.14 7.29 12.91
N ASN A 99 -11.91 7.75 11.66
CA ASN A 99 -11.37 6.93 10.59
C ASN A 99 -10.00 6.33 10.95
N VAL A 100 -9.11 7.15 11.50
CA VAL A 100 -7.79 6.70 11.92
C VAL A 100 -7.87 5.85 13.20
N SER A 101 -8.72 6.24 14.16
CA SER A 101 -8.94 5.50 15.40
C SER A 101 -9.42 4.07 15.14
N PHE A 102 -10.27 3.88 14.14
CA PHE A 102 -10.83 2.59 13.78
C PHE A 102 -9.76 1.53 13.51
N ALA A 103 -8.65 1.90 12.85
CA ALA A 103 -7.54 0.97 12.60
C ALA A 103 -6.90 0.45 13.90
N LEU A 104 -6.74 1.30 14.91
CA LEU A 104 -6.23 0.88 16.21
C LEU A 104 -7.25 0.08 17.04
N GLN A 105 -8.55 0.40 16.90
CA GLN A 105 -9.64 -0.39 17.53
C GLN A 105 -9.63 -1.83 17.01
N VAL A 106 -9.52 -2.02 15.69
CA VAL A 106 -9.41 -3.34 15.06
C VAL A 106 -8.14 -4.09 15.51
N CYS A 107 -7.08 -3.35 15.83
CA CYS A 107 -5.86 -3.91 16.40
C CYS A 107 -5.97 -4.23 17.91
N GLY A 108 -7.12 -3.97 18.56
CA GLY A 108 -7.35 -4.24 19.98
C GLY A 108 -6.64 -3.26 20.93
N GLN A 109 -6.33 -2.03 20.45
CA GLN A 109 -5.70 -1.02 21.30
C GLN A 109 -6.72 -0.39 22.26
N THR A 110 -6.24 -0.02 23.46
CA THR A 110 -7.09 0.60 24.49
C THR A 110 -7.48 2.03 24.10
N PRO A 111 -8.65 2.54 24.54
CA PRO A 111 -9.07 3.91 24.28
C PRO A 111 -8.03 4.96 24.68
N LYS A 112 -7.34 4.75 25.81
CA LYS A 112 -6.27 5.65 26.28
C LYS A 112 -5.13 5.77 25.26
N LYS A 113 -4.67 4.65 24.69
CA LYS A 113 -3.63 4.65 23.64
C LYS A 113 -4.13 5.29 22.35
N ILE A 114 -5.36 5.01 21.94
CA ILE A 114 -5.97 5.58 20.73
C ILE A 114 -6.01 7.11 20.84
N ASN A 115 -6.55 7.63 21.95
CA ASN A 115 -6.67 9.08 22.19
C ASN A 115 -5.31 9.80 22.24
N ASN A 116 -4.25 9.09 22.59
CA ASN A 116 -2.89 9.66 22.58
C ASN A 116 -2.22 9.59 21.21
N ILE A 117 -2.36 8.48 20.48
CA ILE A 117 -1.60 8.22 19.24
C ILE A 117 -2.26 8.92 18.03
N VAL A 118 -3.59 8.84 17.91
CA VAL A 118 -4.28 9.28 16.69
C VAL A 118 -4.10 10.77 16.39
N PRO A 119 -4.22 11.70 17.39
CA PRO A 119 -3.97 13.11 17.13
C PRO A 119 -2.55 13.40 16.64
N GLN A 120 -1.56 12.68 17.19
CA GLN A 120 -0.15 12.83 16.77
C GLN A 120 0.06 12.39 15.32
N VAL A 121 -0.55 11.26 14.92
CA VAL A 121 -0.46 10.78 13.53
C VAL A 121 -1.15 11.73 12.56
N LEU A 122 -2.33 12.27 12.92
CA LEU A 122 -3.02 13.27 12.11
C LEU A 122 -2.21 14.57 11.98
N LYS A 123 -1.52 15.00 13.04
CA LYS A 123 -0.59 16.12 12.98
C LYS A 123 0.58 15.87 12.03
N ILE A 124 1.18 14.67 12.04
CA ILE A 124 2.29 14.30 11.15
C ILE A 124 1.89 14.42 9.67
N VAL A 125 0.63 14.12 9.33
CA VAL A 125 0.10 14.25 7.97
C VAL A 125 -0.53 15.63 7.67
N GLY A 126 -0.40 16.59 8.58
CA GLY A 126 -0.89 17.98 8.39
C GLY A 126 -2.42 18.10 8.46
N LEU A 127 -3.09 17.33 9.33
CA LEU A 127 -4.55 17.32 9.50
C LEU A 127 -4.98 17.63 10.94
N GLU A 128 -4.13 18.28 11.75
CA GLU A 128 -4.42 18.58 13.15
C GLU A 128 -5.68 19.46 13.32
N ASP A 129 -5.88 20.46 12.46
CA ASP A 129 -7.03 21.36 12.53
C ASP A 129 -8.31 20.78 11.91
N LYS A 130 -8.21 19.62 11.25
CA LYS A 130 -9.31 18.99 10.50
C LYS A 130 -9.76 17.64 11.06
N MET A 131 -9.28 17.27 12.24
CA MET A 131 -9.55 15.95 12.86
C MET A 131 -11.05 15.62 12.98
N ARG A 132 -11.88 16.63 13.23
CA ARG A 132 -13.33 16.48 13.43
C ARG A 132 -14.14 16.63 12.14
N ARG A 133 -13.50 16.91 10.99
CA ARG A 133 -14.15 17.01 9.70
C ARG A 133 -14.47 15.62 9.16
N TYR A 134 -15.59 15.54 8.45
CA TYR A 134 -15.96 14.32 7.71
C TYR A 134 -15.27 14.29 6.34
N PRO A 135 -15.15 13.11 5.71
CA PRO A 135 -14.49 12.99 4.40
C PRO A 135 -15.05 13.96 3.34
N VAL A 136 -16.35 14.20 3.32
CA VAL A 136 -17.00 15.10 2.35
C VAL A 136 -16.68 16.59 2.57
N GLU A 137 -16.13 16.96 3.72
CA GLU A 137 -15.81 18.34 4.10
C GLU A 137 -14.34 18.72 3.84
N VAL A 138 -13.56 17.79 3.28
CA VAL A 138 -12.12 17.97 3.07
C VAL A 138 -11.74 17.65 1.61
N SER A 139 -10.65 18.25 1.13
CA SER A 139 -10.15 18.03 -0.23
C SER A 139 -9.68 16.59 -0.48
N GLY A 140 -9.54 16.19 -1.75
CA GLY A 140 -9.02 14.88 -2.12
C GLY A 140 -7.62 14.61 -1.55
N GLY A 141 -6.72 15.60 -1.57
CA GLY A 141 -5.39 15.48 -0.96
C GLY A 141 -5.45 15.27 0.55
N GLU A 142 -6.39 15.94 1.24
CA GLU A 142 -6.62 15.74 2.68
C GLU A 142 -7.22 14.37 2.99
N GLN A 143 -8.15 13.90 2.16
CA GLN A 143 -8.68 12.53 2.26
C GLN A 143 -7.57 11.50 2.11
N GLN A 144 -6.67 11.70 1.15
CA GLN A 144 -5.53 10.81 0.93
C GLN A 144 -4.56 10.84 2.12
N ARG A 145 -4.25 12.01 2.66
CA ARG A 145 -3.44 12.12 3.88
C ARG A 145 -4.10 11.41 5.07
N ALA A 146 -5.42 11.49 5.22
CA ALA A 146 -6.16 10.75 6.24
C ALA A 146 -6.11 9.22 6.01
N ALA A 147 -6.22 8.77 4.76
CA ALA A 147 -6.06 7.36 4.41
C ALA A 147 -4.64 6.84 4.72
N ILE A 148 -3.62 7.66 4.46
CA ILE A 148 -2.24 7.36 4.84
C ILE A 148 -2.09 7.29 6.36
N ALA A 149 -2.63 8.26 7.10
CA ALA A 149 -2.63 8.26 8.57
C ALA A 149 -3.26 6.96 9.13
N ARG A 150 -4.42 6.56 8.59
CA ARG A 150 -5.09 5.30 8.95
C ARG A 150 -4.24 4.07 8.66
N ALA A 151 -3.53 4.06 7.51
CA ALA A 151 -2.65 2.96 7.14
C ALA A 151 -1.39 2.87 8.00
N LEU A 152 -0.95 3.97 8.62
CA LEU A 152 0.29 4.06 9.40
C LEU A 152 0.09 3.92 10.91
N VAL A 153 -1.09 4.25 11.43
CA VAL A 153 -1.31 4.43 12.88
C VAL A 153 -0.97 3.21 13.72
N HIS A 154 -1.07 2.01 13.15
CA HIS A 154 -0.71 0.75 13.79
C HIS A 154 0.77 0.34 13.56
N ARG A 155 1.59 1.25 12.97
CA ARG A 155 3.03 1.08 12.71
C ARG A 155 3.35 -0.17 11.89
N PRO A 156 2.81 -0.32 10.68
CA PRO A 156 3.06 -1.47 9.83
C PRO A 156 4.53 -1.53 9.39
N LYS A 157 5.03 -2.74 9.14
CA LYS A 157 6.37 -2.96 8.56
C LYS A 157 6.41 -2.75 7.06
N ILE A 158 5.26 -2.86 6.41
CA ILE A 158 5.07 -2.74 4.96
C ILE A 158 3.93 -1.78 4.69
N LEU A 159 4.13 -0.86 3.76
CA LEU A 159 3.11 0.04 3.23
C LEU A 159 2.92 -0.26 1.74
N LEU A 160 1.74 -0.70 1.38
CA LEU A 160 1.32 -0.91 -0.01
C LEU A 160 0.50 0.31 -0.43
N ALA A 161 0.91 1.00 -1.47
CA ALA A 161 0.21 2.17 -2.00
C ALA A 161 -0.23 1.88 -3.44
N ASP A 162 -1.53 1.63 -3.63
CA ASP A 162 -2.14 1.33 -4.93
C ASP A 162 -2.70 2.60 -5.54
N GLU A 163 -2.01 3.13 -6.56
CA GLU A 163 -2.33 4.37 -7.28
C GLU A 163 -2.65 5.55 -6.32
N PRO A 164 -1.80 5.85 -5.31
CA PRO A 164 -2.15 6.78 -4.23
C PRO A 164 -2.32 8.23 -4.68
N THR A 165 -1.99 8.55 -5.91
CA THR A 165 -2.06 9.89 -6.50
C THR A 165 -3.04 9.99 -7.68
N GLY A 166 -3.72 8.90 -8.03
CA GLY A 166 -4.52 8.81 -9.25
C GLY A 166 -5.73 9.75 -9.30
N ASN A 167 -6.22 10.22 -8.14
CA ASN A 167 -7.36 11.14 -8.02
C ASN A 167 -6.94 12.55 -7.54
N LEU A 168 -5.66 12.89 -7.65
CA LEU A 168 -5.10 14.15 -7.14
C LEU A 168 -4.52 15.00 -8.28
N ASP A 169 -4.52 16.31 -8.07
CA ASP A 169 -3.73 17.23 -8.87
C ASP A 169 -2.22 17.05 -8.62
N SER A 170 -1.39 17.66 -9.45
CA SER A 170 0.07 17.50 -9.41
C SER A 170 0.69 17.96 -8.08
N ILE A 171 0.17 19.03 -7.48
CA ILE A 171 0.72 19.59 -6.22
C ILE A 171 0.44 18.60 -5.08
N ASN A 172 -0.81 18.20 -4.91
CA ASN A 172 -1.18 17.22 -3.90
C ASN A 172 -0.49 15.86 -4.14
N ALA A 173 -0.33 15.44 -5.41
CA ALA A 173 0.39 14.23 -5.75
C ALA A 173 1.86 14.27 -5.27
N ASP A 174 2.57 15.36 -5.51
CA ASP A 174 3.95 15.54 -5.05
C ASP A 174 4.04 15.49 -3.52
N GLU A 175 3.13 16.15 -2.78
CA GLU A 175 3.08 16.09 -1.32
C GLU A 175 2.89 14.65 -0.79
N ILE A 176 2.00 13.87 -1.42
CA ILE A 176 1.78 12.46 -1.05
C ILE A 176 3.05 11.63 -1.27
N ILE A 177 3.73 11.84 -2.40
CA ILE A 177 4.99 11.13 -2.69
C ILE A 177 6.09 11.50 -1.70
N GLU A 178 6.22 12.78 -1.34
CA GLU A 178 7.17 13.19 -0.30
C GLU A 178 6.85 12.57 1.05
N LEU A 179 5.57 12.46 1.41
CA LEU A 179 5.14 11.80 2.64
C LEU A 179 5.52 10.32 2.62
N LEU A 180 5.31 9.59 1.50
CA LEU A 180 5.72 8.20 1.36
C LEU A 180 7.25 8.02 1.47
N LEU A 181 8.03 8.95 0.91
CA LEU A 181 9.48 8.95 1.05
C LEU A 181 9.92 9.18 2.51
N LYS A 182 9.27 10.10 3.23
CA LYS A 182 9.52 10.31 4.66
C LYS A 182 9.23 9.04 5.46
N ILE A 183 8.09 8.40 5.22
CA ILE A 183 7.72 7.13 5.86
C ILE A 183 8.77 6.05 5.62
N ASN A 184 9.25 5.92 4.38
CA ASN A 184 10.30 4.95 4.06
C ASN A 184 11.62 5.25 4.78
N LYS A 185 12.01 6.53 4.91
CA LYS A 185 13.21 6.92 5.67
C LYS A 185 13.16 6.49 7.15
N PHE A 186 11.98 6.35 7.73
CA PHE A 186 11.78 5.80 9.08
C PHE A 186 11.80 4.26 9.13
N GLY A 187 12.16 3.59 8.04
CA GLY A 187 12.39 2.14 7.99
C GLY A 187 11.21 1.30 7.51
N THR A 188 10.05 1.89 7.19
CA THR A 188 8.93 1.17 6.60
C THR A 188 9.27 0.77 5.16
N THR A 189 9.03 -0.49 4.81
CA THR A 189 9.13 -0.95 3.41
C THR A 189 7.95 -0.39 2.63
N VAL A 190 8.19 0.30 1.52
CA VAL A 190 7.14 0.92 0.70
C VAL A 190 7.09 0.25 -0.66
N VAL A 191 5.91 -0.20 -1.06
CA VAL A 191 5.62 -0.69 -2.41
C VAL A 191 4.59 0.25 -3.03
N LEU A 192 5.06 1.07 -3.97
CA LEU A 192 4.23 2.00 -4.73
C LEU A 192 3.80 1.33 -6.03
N VAL A 193 2.52 1.10 -6.21
CA VAL A 193 1.95 0.68 -7.49
C VAL A 193 1.41 1.90 -8.20
N THR A 194 1.90 2.19 -9.39
CA THR A 194 1.46 3.33 -10.18
C THR A 194 1.73 3.15 -11.67
N HIS A 195 0.95 3.84 -12.50
CA HIS A 195 1.21 3.99 -13.92
C HIS A 195 1.74 5.40 -14.28
N ASN A 196 1.94 6.27 -13.27
CA ASN A 196 2.44 7.64 -13.50
C ASN A 196 3.95 7.64 -13.70
N ARG A 197 4.38 7.87 -14.96
CA ARG A 197 5.79 7.88 -15.38
C ARG A 197 6.59 9.00 -14.73
N GLU A 198 6.01 10.18 -14.58
CA GLU A 198 6.70 11.36 -14.03
C GLU A 198 7.10 11.12 -12.59
N ILE A 199 6.16 10.62 -11.77
CA ILE A 199 6.40 10.26 -10.37
C ILE A 199 7.53 9.23 -10.26
N VAL A 200 7.44 8.13 -11.03
CA VAL A 200 8.43 7.05 -10.97
C VAL A 200 9.82 7.55 -11.34
N ASN A 201 9.93 8.34 -12.41
CA ASN A 201 11.20 8.89 -12.89
C ASN A 201 11.81 9.93 -11.92
N LYS A 202 10.96 10.71 -11.22
CA LYS A 202 11.36 11.68 -10.20
C LYS A 202 11.88 10.99 -8.93
N LEU A 203 11.32 9.86 -8.57
CA LEU A 203 11.67 9.10 -7.35
C LEU A 203 13.08 8.54 -7.34
N LYS A 204 13.66 8.17 -8.49
CA LYS A 204 14.99 7.53 -8.63
C LYS A 204 15.18 6.35 -7.66
N LYS A 205 14.14 5.52 -7.51
CA LYS A 205 14.12 4.31 -6.69
C LYS A 205 14.05 3.07 -7.57
N ARG A 206 14.02 1.89 -6.96
CA ARG A 206 13.83 0.63 -7.68
C ARG A 206 12.51 0.63 -8.44
N VAL A 207 12.56 0.21 -9.70
CA VAL A 207 11.41 0.10 -10.59
C VAL A 207 11.28 -1.33 -11.09
N ILE A 208 10.12 -1.93 -10.85
CA ILE A 208 9.75 -3.28 -11.26
C ILE A 208 8.63 -3.15 -12.29
N THR A 209 8.86 -3.56 -13.53
CA THR A 209 7.87 -3.49 -14.60
C THR A 209 7.16 -4.83 -14.73
N ILE A 210 5.82 -4.79 -14.71
CA ILE A 210 4.97 -5.96 -14.90
C ILE A 210 4.21 -5.82 -16.23
N GLU A 211 4.32 -6.83 -17.08
CA GLU A 211 3.57 -6.98 -18.33
C GLU A 211 3.02 -8.41 -18.43
N ASN A 212 1.75 -8.54 -18.81
CA ASN A 212 1.08 -9.84 -18.96
C ASN A 212 1.30 -10.79 -17.77
N GLY A 213 1.26 -10.23 -16.55
CA GLY A 213 1.46 -10.98 -15.31
C GLY A 213 2.92 -11.40 -15.03
N ARG A 214 3.91 -10.97 -15.82
CA ARG A 214 5.33 -11.29 -15.64
C ARG A 214 6.14 -10.05 -15.29
N ILE A 215 7.19 -10.22 -14.51
CA ILE A 215 8.22 -9.19 -14.35
C ILE A 215 9.11 -9.22 -15.59
N VAL A 216 9.08 -8.13 -16.35
CA VAL A 216 9.88 -7.95 -17.57
C VAL A 216 11.13 -7.11 -17.33
N SER A 217 11.13 -6.29 -16.27
CA SER A 217 12.28 -5.48 -15.86
C SER A 217 12.29 -5.27 -14.36
N ASP A 218 13.49 -5.23 -13.77
CA ASP A 218 13.73 -4.95 -12.35
C ASP A 218 15.03 -4.16 -12.22
N GLN A 219 14.92 -2.85 -12.03
CA GLN A 219 16.04 -1.91 -12.03
C GLN A 219 16.19 -1.27 -10.65
N ALA A 220 17.37 -1.38 -10.03
CA ALA A 220 17.66 -0.88 -8.69
C ALA A 220 17.49 0.67 -8.59
N VAL A 221 17.84 1.40 -9.66
CA VAL A 221 17.52 2.81 -9.88
C VAL A 221 16.99 2.90 -11.30
N GLY A 222 15.66 2.81 -11.44
CA GLY A 222 15.03 2.65 -12.73
C GLY A 222 14.31 3.89 -13.22
N LYS A 223 13.99 3.85 -14.51
CA LYS A 223 13.01 4.71 -15.15
C LYS A 223 11.84 3.85 -15.62
N TYR A 224 10.66 4.44 -15.63
CA TYR A 224 9.51 3.81 -16.23
C TYR A 224 9.63 3.94 -17.76
N VAL A 225 10.08 2.87 -18.40
CA VAL A 225 10.18 2.75 -19.85
C VAL A 225 9.22 1.66 -20.29
N LEU A 226 8.17 2.02 -20.99
CA LEU A 226 7.28 1.17 -21.79
C LEU A 226 7.15 1.78 -23.17
#